data_c9e58132a7e3860bbd54021e6530f021
#
_entry.id   c9e58132a7e3860bbd54021e6530f021
#
_cell.length_a   1.000
_cell.length_b   1.000
_cell.length_c   1.000
_cell.angle_alpha   90.00
_cell.angle_beta   90.00
_cell.angle_gamma   90.00
#
_symmetry.space_group_name_H-M   'P 1'
#
loop_
_entity.id
_entity.type
_entity.pdbx_description
1 polymer ?
#
loop_
_entity_poly.entity_id
_entity_poly.type
_entity_poly.pdbx_seq_one_letter_code
_entity_poly.pdbx_strand_id
1 'polypeptide(L)' 'MLTEQEITRNWRSLFRNAKLSEEVFARAEGLLDELRPESPLRHRLETELNEMREKKPQKR' A
#
# COMPACT_ATOMS: atom_id res chain seq x y z
N MET A 1 -9.15 14.71 -3.17
CA MET A 1 -8.09 14.04 -3.92
C MET A 1 -6.76 14.21 -3.20
N LEU A 2 -6.05 13.14 -3.02
CA LEU A 2 -4.81 13.16 -2.27
C LEU A 2 -3.63 13.44 -3.18
N THR A 3 -2.65 14.15 -2.64
CA THR A 3 -1.40 14.32 -3.35
C THR A 3 -0.53 13.09 -3.15
N GLU A 4 0.52 12.98 -3.98
CA GLU A 4 1.43 11.85 -3.84
C GLU A 4 2.09 11.87 -2.46
N GLN A 5 2.38 13.04 -1.95
CA GLN A 5 3.00 13.14 -0.63
C GLN A 5 2.05 12.62 0.45
N GLU A 6 0.79 12.96 0.33
CA GLU A 6 -0.18 12.51 1.31
C GLU A 6 -0.38 11.00 1.22
N ILE A 7 -0.39 10.48 0.01
CA ILE A 7 -0.55 9.05 -0.17
C ILE A 7 0.65 8.32 0.42
N THR A 8 1.84 8.82 0.18
CA THR A 8 3.04 8.21 0.74
C THR A 8 3.00 8.22 2.25
N ARG A 9 2.59 9.34 2.82
CA ARG A 9 2.51 9.45 4.27
C ARG A 9 1.49 8.47 4.84
N ASN A 10 0.33 8.39 4.21
CA ASN A 10 -0.70 7.46 4.67
C ASN A 10 -0.23 6.02 4.52
N TRP A 11 0.49 5.74 3.44
CA TRP A 11 1.03 4.41 3.22
C TRP A 11 1.95 4.00 4.35
N ARG A 12 2.88 4.87 4.69
CA ARG A 12 3.82 4.57 5.76
C ARG A 12 3.11 4.42 7.09
N SER A 13 2.17 5.31 7.36
CA SER A 13 1.43 5.24 8.61
C SER A 13 0.66 3.94 8.70
N LEU A 14 0.09 3.52 7.59
CA LEU A 14 -0.71 2.31 7.55
C LEU A 14 0.11 1.08 7.94
N PHE A 15 1.30 0.96 7.37
CA PHE A 15 2.13 -0.21 7.64
C PHE A 15 2.99 -0.05 8.88
N ARG A 16 3.05 1.14 9.40
CA ARG A 16 3.83 1.38 10.60
C ARG A 16 3.04 1.03 11.85
N ASN A 17 1.77 1.37 11.86
CA ASN A 17 0.96 1.23 13.05
C ASN A 17 0.11 -0.02 13.08
N ALA A 18 -0.06 -0.67 11.97
CA ALA A 18 -0.96 -1.80 11.88
C ALA A 18 -0.20 -3.05 11.53
N LYS A 19 -0.70 -4.16 12.02
CA LYS A 19 -0.15 -5.45 11.62
C LYS A 19 -0.59 -5.74 10.19
N LEU A 20 0.27 -6.46 9.48
CA LEU A 20 -0.07 -6.85 8.13
C LEU A 20 -1.27 -7.79 8.16
N SER A 21 -2.34 -7.36 7.55
CA SER A 21 -3.57 -8.14 7.51
C SER A 21 -4.29 -7.79 6.23
N GLU A 22 -5.35 -8.54 5.95
CA GLU A 22 -6.12 -8.27 4.75
C GLU A 22 -6.72 -6.88 4.77
N GLU A 23 -7.11 -6.43 5.95
CA GLU A 23 -7.68 -5.09 6.06
C GLU A 23 -6.65 -4.04 5.67
N VAL A 24 -5.43 -4.20 6.13
CA VAL A 24 -4.37 -3.26 5.81
C VAL A 24 -4.10 -3.28 4.31
N PHE A 25 -4.06 -4.47 3.73
CA PHE A 25 -3.82 -4.58 2.29
C PHE A 25 -4.95 -3.94 1.48
N ALA A 26 -6.18 -4.10 1.95
CA ALA A 26 -7.31 -3.48 1.26
C ALA A 26 -7.20 -1.97 1.30
N ARG A 27 -6.80 -1.42 2.43
CA ARG A 27 -6.62 0.02 2.54
C ARG A 27 -5.48 0.51 1.65
N ALA A 28 -4.41 -0.28 1.60
CA ALA A 28 -3.27 0.08 0.75
C ALA A 28 -3.69 0.11 -0.72
N GLU A 29 -4.48 -0.86 -1.13
CA GLU A 29 -4.96 -0.88 -2.51
C GLU A 29 -5.82 0.34 -2.79
N GLY A 30 -6.60 0.76 -1.81
CA GLY A 30 -7.39 1.97 -1.96
C GLY A 30 -6.53 3.19 -2.17
N LEU A 31 -5.39 3.25 -1.49
CA LEU A 31 -4.46 4.36 -1.68
C LEU A 31 -3.87 4.31 -3.09
N LEU A 32 -3.59 3.12 -3.59
CA LEU A 32 -3.06 3.00 -4.94
C LEU A 32 -4.07 3.50 -5.97
N ASP A 33 -5.36 3.29 -5.71
CA ASP A 33 -6.39 3.75 -6.63
C ASP A 33 -6.43 5.27 -6.73
N GLU A 34 -5.91 5.96 -5.73
CA GLU A 34 -5.85 7.41 -5.78
C GLU A 34 -4.77 7.90 -6.73
N LEU A 35 -3.86 7.03 -7.10
CA LEU A 35 -2.78 7.38 -8.00
C LEU A 35 -3.14 6.97 -9.42
N ARG A 36 -2.58 7.71 -10.38
CA ARG A 36 -2.80 7.37 -11.78
C ARG A 36 -2.05 6.09 -12.13
N PRO A 37 -2.60 5.31 -13.08
CA PRO A 37 -1.94 4.05 -13.46
C PRO A 37 -0.50 4.24 -13.93
N GLU A 38 -0.20 5.38 -14.52
CA GLU A 38 1.13 5.62 -15.07
C GLU A 38 2.07 6.23 -14.04
N SER A 39 1.60 6.47 -12.83
CA SER A 39 2.43 7.12 -11.82
C SER A 39 3.56 6.20 -11.38
N PRO A 40 4.81 6.70 -11.40
CA PRO A 40 5.93 5.90 -10.89
C PRO A 40 5.75 5.54 -9.41
N LEU A 41 5.16 6.44 -8.65
CA LEU A 41 4.93 6.17 -7.24
C LEU A 41 3.95 5.01 -7.07
N ARG A 42 2.91 4.98 -7.88
CA ARG A 42 1.97 3.88 -7.79
C ARG A 42 2.66 2.55 -8.06
N HIS A 43 3.47 2.52 -9.09
CA HIS A 43 4.18 1.29 -9.44
C HIS A 43 5.09 0.86 -8.30
N ARG A 44 5.77 1.82 -7.70
CA ARG A 44 6.68 1.52 -6.61
C ARG A 44 5.93 0.96 -5.40
N LEU A 45 4.86 1.63 -5.02
CA LEU A 45 4.08 1.18 -3.87
C LEU A 45 3.43 -0.16 -4.14
N GLU A 46 2.99 -0.37 -5.36
CA GLU A 46 2.38 -1.63 -5.73
C GLU A 46 3.38 -2.78 -5.58
N THR A 47 4.62 -2.54 -5.99
CA THR A 47 5.66 -3.53 -5.85
C THR A 47 5.90 -3.84 -4.38
N GLU A 48 5.96 -2.80 -3.55
CA GLU A 48 6.15 -3.01 -2.12
C GLU A 48 5.01 -3.83 -1.53
N LEU A 49 3.80 -3.53 -1.95
CA LEU A 49 2.65 -4.25 -1.43
C LEU A 49 2.73 -5.72 -1.80
N ASN A 50 3.09 -6.01 -3.04
CA ASN A 50 3.20 -7.39 -3.48
C ASN A 50 4.28 -8.12 -2.70
N GLU A 51 5.39 -7.46 -2.43
CA GLU A 51 6.45 -8.09 -1.68
C GLU A 51 6.00 -8.40 -0.25
N MET A 52 5.26 -7.51 0.34
CA MET A 52 4.79 -7.74 1.70
C MET A 52 3.79 -8.88 1.74
N ARG A 53 2.97 -8.99 0.71
CA ARG A 53 2.01 -10.08 0.66
C ARG A 53 2.71 -11.43 0.53
N GLU A 54 3.78 -11.46 -0.24
CA GLU A 54 4.51 -12.71 -0.44
C GLU A 54 5.27 -13.11 0.81
N LYS A 55 5.83 -12.12 1.51
CA LYS A 55 6.60 -12.42 2.71
C LYS A 55 5.72 -12.85 3.86
N LYS A 56 4.50 -12.34 3.89
CA LYS A 56 3.62 -12.66 4.99
C LYS A 56 3.16 -14.10 4.88
N PRO A 57 3.43 -14.95 5.88
CA PRO A 57 2.96 -16.34 5.88
C PRO A 57 1.48 -16.35 6.10
N GLN A 58 0.82 -16.70 5.13
CA GLN A 58 -0.61 -16.76 5.26
C GLN A 58 -1.02 -17.97 5.97
N LYS A 59 -0.94 -18.36 6.21
CA LYS A 59 -1.43 -19.35 6.46
C LYS A 59 -2.32 -19.79 6.76
N ARG A 60 -2.62 -20.00 6.54
CA ARG A 60 -3.43 -20.45 6.70
C ARG A 60 -3.48 -21.17 7.24
#